data_5af9d8e2cc20eb36741025674a84300e
#
_entry.id   5af9d8e2cc20eb36741025674a84300e
#
_cell.length_a   1.000
_cell.length_b   1.000
_cell.length_c   1.000
_cell.angle_alpha   90.00
_cell.angle_beta   90.00
_cell.angle_gamma   90.00
#
_symmetry.space_group_name_H-M   'P 1'
#
loop_
_entity.id
_entity.type
_entity.pdbx_description
1 polymer ?
#
loop_
_entity_poly.entity_id
_entity_poly.type
_entity_poly.pdbx_seq_one_letter_code
_entity_poly.pdbx_strand_id
1 'polypeptide(L)'
;MPEVDSQQDYELISLKEEDGKTIMKIKRKFDTCDSEDNKIEAGTTKVIYAYHPDDPSSEDEIPMHSPQNRGARSLMLLNSLEKVPTLPSDTETFVLRHNRTAVSANRTTYKCRVFEMPKFSEVRHIVKVEPVIQAGHEGMVHHMLLYECRDDFKREYLNYSGECYGPNMPPAIDECAGFSTIAAWAIGGKEFHYPVDAGFPIGKADSPKVLILEMHYDNPENKQGITDSSGLRFYHTKQLRKYDAGVLTVGAMVLDFMIIPPRQKSWETTGVCSKECTQEGFKDSTLPTGGINVFATLLHTHLAGRRTWLRHLRNGRELPDIVRDEHYDFNFQEYQLLQKEVHVASGDSLENVCIYSTEDRKTATKAGLGTTQEMCLSYVMYYPKVNLTNCRSTDATAFFSWRGRYIKGGDDMSKASFWTDPVNTGLKEAYRDSKEVVVFCNGIGNAQLPVITFFISKCQYCCFLYVD
;
A
#
# COMPACT_ATOMS: atom_id res chain seq x y z
N MET A 1 -18.37 32.14 -7.65
CA MET A 1 -17.72 31.67 -8.88
C MET A 1 -16.28 31.33 -8.55
N PRO A 2 -15.63 30.37 -9.19
CA PRO A 2 -14.18 30.23 -9.09
C PRO A 2 -13.51 31.55 -9.49
N GLU A 3 -12.45 31.91 -8.80
CA GLU A 3 -11.61 33.04 -9.23
C GLU A 3 -10.90 32.64 -10.52
N VAL A 4 -10.78 33.60 -11.43
CA VAL A 4 -10.05 33.39 -12.67
C VAL A 4 -8.56 33.55 -12.37
N ASP A 5 -7.78 32.53 -12.68
CA ASP A 5 -6.35 32.54 -12.52
C ASP A 5 -5.71 33.65 -13.37
N SER A 6 -4.73 34.34 -12.78
CA SER A 6 -4.01 35.41 -13.45
C SER A 6 -3.08 34.89 -14.56
N GLN A 7 -2.65 33.64 -14.48
CA GLN A 7 -1.82 32.92 -15.45
C GLN A 7 -2.50 31.62 -15.89
N GLN A 8 -2.99 31.56 -17.13
CA GLN A 8 -3.66 30.37 -17.65
C GLN A 8 -2.64 29.34 -18.17
N ASP A 9 -2.45 28.27 -17.42
CA ASP A 9 -1.48 27.20 -17.73
C ASP A 9 -2.07 25.97 -18.42
N TYR A 10 -3.40 25.92 -18.59
CA TYR A 10 -4.08 24.84 -19.30
C TYR A 10 -4.30 25.18 -20.78
N GLU A 11 -3.90 24.26 -21.65
CA GLU A 11 -4.17 24.32 -23.09
C GLU A 11 -5.31 23.36 -23.42
N LEU A 12 -6.40 23.89 -23.98
CA LEU A 12 -7.50 23.08 -24.49
C LEU A 12 -7.11 22.45 -25.83
N ILE A 13 -6.96 21.13 -25.85
CA ILE A 13 -6.64 20.37 -27.09
C ILE A 13 -7.92 20.08 -27.89
N SER A 14 -8.98 19.67 -27.23
CA SER A 14 -10.27 19.41 -27.86
C SER A 14 -11.41 19.41 -26.86
N LEU A 15 -12.58 19.84 -27.30
CA LEU A 15 -13.85 19.72 -26.62
C LEU A 15 -14.85 19.11 -27.61
N LYS A 16 -15.54 18.04 -27.22
CA LYS A 16 -16.52 17.35 -28.06
C LYS A 16 -17.70 16.91 -27.22
N GLU A 17 -18.86 16.89 -27.84
CA GLU A 17 -20.04 16.20 -27.34
C GLU A 17 -20.29 14.97 -28.22
N GLU A 18 -20.31 13.81 -27.60
CA GLU A 18 -20.45 12.52 -28.28
C GLU A 18 -21.18 11.54 -27.35
N ASP A 19 -22.25 10.92 -27.85
CA ASP A 19 -23.07 9.95 -27.14
C ASP A 19 -23.59 10.47 -25.77
N GLY A 20 -24.01 11.75 -25.72
CA GLY A 20 -24.53 12.39 -24.50
C GLY A 20 -23.45 12.60 -23.42
N LYS A 21 -22.19 12.66 -23.81
CA LYS A 21 -21.04 12.95 -22.94
C LYS A 21 -20.24 14.12 -23.48
N THR A 22 -19.82 15.00 -22.58
CA THR A 22 -18.83 16.04 -22.89
C THR A 22 -17.42 15.46 -22.69
N ILE A 23 -16.63 15.45 -23.75
CA ILE A 23 -15.26 14.95 -23.75
C ILE A 23 -14.31 16.13 -23.92
N MET A 24 -13.60 16.48 -22.85
CA MET A 24 -12.59 17.54 -22.86
C MET A 24 -11.19 16.93 -22.77
N LYS A 25 -10.32 17.35 -23.66
CA LYS A 25 -8.89 17.02 -23.63
C LYS A 25 -8.08 18.27 -23.40
N ILE A 26 -7.36 18.29 -22.30
CA ILE A 26 -6.50 19.42 -21.90
C ILE A 26 -5.06 18.96 -21.74
N LYS A 27 -4.15 19.92 -21.72
CA LYS A 27 -2.72 19.74 -21.48
C LYS A 27 -2.20 20.86 -20.59
N ARG A 28 -1.28 20.55 -19.68
CA ARG A 28 -0.47 21.54 -18.93
C ARG A 28 0.89 20.95 -18.60
N LYS A 29 1.83 21.80 -18.18
CA LYS A 29 3.10 21.35 -17.59
C LYS A 29 2.86 20.71 -16.22
N PHE A 30 3.72 19.78 -15.81
CA PHE A 30 3.64 19.19 -14.46
C PHE A 30 3.99 20.23 -13.38
N ASP A 31 4.96 21.07 -13.64
CA ASP A 31 5.29 22.26 -12.86
C ASP A 31 5.15 23.48 -13.77
N THR A 32 4.21 24.33 -13.48
CA THR A 32 3.93 25.56 -14.24
C THR A 32 4.83 26.71 -13.79
N CYS A 33 5.50 26.57 -12.66
CA CYS A 33 6.21 27.62 -11.92
C CYS A 33 5.29 28.75 -11.41
N ASP A 34 3.97 28.52 -11.42
CA ASP A 34 2.98 29.37 -10.79
C ASP A 34 2.73 28.90 -9.35
N SER A 35 2.73 29.83 -8.41
CA SER A 35 2.50 29.54 -6.99
C SER A 35 1.04 29.21 -6.66
N GLU A 36 0.10 29.56 -7.53
CA GLU A 36 -1.33 29.27 -7.40
C GLU A 36 -1.68 27.88 -7.93
N ASP A 37 -0.82 27.30 -8.76
CA ASP A 37 -0.96 25.97 -9.31
C ASP A 37 -0.40 24.87 -8.43
N ASN A 38 -1.17 23.79 -8.26
CA ASN A 38 -0.64 22.57 -7.67
C ASN A 38 0.28 21.84 -8.66
N LYS A 39 1.51 21.55 -8.25
CA LYS A 39 2.42 20.68 -9.02
C LYS A 39 1.86 19.28 -9.16
N ILE A 40 2.05 18.69 -10.34
CA ILE A 40 1.77 17.26 -10.57
C ILE A 40 3.07 16.51 -10.30
N GLU A 41 3.11 15.83 -9.16
CA GLU A 41 4.28 15.07 -8.70
C GLU A 41 4.01 13.57 -8.78
N ALA A 42 5.05 12.76 -8.55
CA ALA A 42 4.89 11.31 -8.41
C ALA A 42 4.06 11.01 -7.14
N GLY A 43 3.26 9.95 -7.20
CA GLY A 43 2.35 9.58 -6.12
C GLY A 43 0.90 9.93 -6.44
N THR A 44 0.06 9.87 -5.42
CA THR A 44 -1.38 10.08 -5.54
C THR A 44 -1.71 11.54 -5.81
N THR A 45 -2.43 11.79 -6.88
CA THR A 45 -3.05 13.10 -7.18
C THR A 45 -4.55 13.00 -6.99
N LYS A 46 -5.10 13.86 -6.15
CA LYS A 46 -6.57 13.96 -5.97
C LYS A 46 -7.14 14.93 -6.99
N VAL A 47 -7.87 14.40 -7.96
CA VAL A 47 -8.57 15.18 -8.99
C VAL A 47 -10.02 15.40 -8.53
N ILE A 48 -10.44 16.64 -8.47
CA ILE A 48 -11.83 17.02 -8.20
C ILE A 48 -12.54 17.35 -9.50
N TYR A 49 -13.83 17.06 -9.56
CA TYR A 49 -14.67 17.39 -10.70
C TYR A 49 -16.06 17.86 -10.25
N ALA A 50 -16.64 18.71 -11.06
CA ALA A 50 -18.04 19.12 -10.93
C ALA A 50 -18.63 19.35 -12.32
N TYR A 51 -19.92 19.13 -12.48
CA TYR A 51 -20.64 19.34 -13.73
C TYR A 51 -22.09 19.82 -13.46
N HIS A 52 -22.67 20.38 -14.48
CA HIS A 52 -24.10 20.76 -14.50
C HIS A 52 -24.75 20.10 -15.72
N PRO A 53 -26.03 19.63 -15.65
CA PRO A 53 -26.70 19.01 -16.79
C PRO A 53 -27.08 20.01 -17.88
N ASP A 54 -27.24 21.28 -17.54
CA ASP A 54 -27.57 22.33 -18.51
C ASP A 54 -26.34 23.17 -18.80
N ASP A 55 -26.22 23.61 -20.04
CA ASP A 55 -25.17 24.53 -20.49
C ASP A 55 -25.28 25.89 -19.81
N PRO A 56 -24.18 26.62 -19.58
CA PRO A 56 -24.23 27.98 -19.07
C PRO A 56 -24.87 28.92 -20.09
N SER A 57 -25.67 29.87 -19.61
CA SER A 57 -26.33 30.88 -20.46
C SER A 57 -25.32 31.90 -21.03
N SER A 58 -24.21 32.10 -20.33
CA SER A 58 -23.08 32.95 -20.74
C SER A 58 -21.81 32.55 -19.98
N GLU A 59 -20.66 33.10 -20.38
CA GLU A 59 -19.37 32.89 -19.69
C GLU A 59 -19.41 33.39 -18.23
N ASP A 60 -20.23 34.37 -17.92
CA ASP A 60 -20.40 34.97 -16.59
C ASP A 60 -21.46 34.27 -15.73
N GLU A 61 -22.30 33.42 -16.32
CA GLU A 61 -23.41 32.75 -15.66
C GLU A 61 -23.26 31.22 -15.64
N ILE A 62 -22.16 30.74 -15.04
CA ILE A 62 -21.95 29.32 -14.86
C ILE A 62 -22.83 28.81 -13.70
N PRO A 63 -23.78 27.89 -13.96
CA PRO A 63 -24.67 27.40 -12.94
C PRO A 63 -23.92 26.60 -11.87
N MET A 64 -24.39 26.74 -10.61
CA MET A 64 -23.79 25.99 -9.50
C MET A 64 -24.18 24.51 -9.58
N HIS A 65 -23.20 23.62 -9.56
CA HIS A 65 -23.42 22.18 -9.52
C HIS A 65 -24.18 21.75 -8.25
N SER A 66 -25.00 20.71 -8.36
CA SER A 66 -25.62 20.06 -7.19
C SER A 66 -24.58 19.24 -6.38
N PRO A 67 -24.87 18.91 -5.12
CA PRO A 67 -24.02 18.02 -4.33
C PRO A 67 -23.80 16.63 -4.98
N GLN A 68 -24.71 16.17 -5.81
CA GLN A 68 -24.67 14.90 -6.53
C GLN A 68 -23.80 14.98 -7.81
N ASN A 69 -23.58 16.17 -8.35
CA ASN A 69 -22.88 16.41 -9.61
C ASN A 69 -21.43 16.88 -9.39
N ARG A 70 -20.82 16.44 -8.29
CA ARG A 70 -19.41 16.68 -7.99
C ARG A 70 -18.77 15.47 -7.33
N GLY A 71 -17.47 15.37 -7.44
CA GLY A 71 -16.72 14.30 -6.79
C GLY A 71 -15.23 14.55 -6.78
N ALA A 72 -14.52 13.58 -6.23
CA ALA A 72 -13.06 13.53 -6.27
C ALA A 72 -12.62 12.11 -6.60
N ARG A 73 -11.48 11.99 -7.29
CA ARG A 73 -10.83 10.71 -7.54
C ARG A 73 -9.33 10.82 -7.27
N SER A 74 -8.78 9.80 -6.65
CA SER A 74 -7.34 9.63 -6.52
C SER A 74 -6.82 8.89 -7.76
N LEU A 75 -5.77 9.42 -8.39
CA LEU A 75 -5.19 8.92 -9.63
C LEU A 75 -3.67 9.06 -9.57
N MET A 76 -2.97 8.24 -10.33
CA MET A 76 -1.55 8.37 -10.63
C MET A 76 -1.38 9.05 -11.98
N LEU A 77 -1.19 10.38 -11.98
CA LEU A 77 -1.07 11.13 -13.24
C LEU A 77 0.27 10.95 -13.96
N LEU A 78 1.33 10.59 -13.22
CA LEU A 78 2.67 10.36 -13.77
C LEU A 78 3.00 8.87 -13.97
N ASN A 79 2.01 7.99 -14.00
CA ASN A 79 2.27 6.60 -14.34
C ASN A 79 2.89 6.50 -15.74
N SER A 80 3.94 5.70 -15.84
CA SER A 80 4.62 5.44 -17.09
C SER A 80 3.62 4.95 -18.15
N LEU A 81 3.67 5.55 -19.34
CA LEU A 81 3.00 5.04 -20.53
C LEU A 81 3.80 3.88 -21.16
N GLU A 82 4.50 3.09 -20.36
CA GLU A 82 5.21 1.94 -20.89
C GLU A 82 4.27 1.05 -21.71
N LYS A 83 4.81 0.55 -22.83
CA LYS A 83 4.06 -0.36 -23.69
C LYS A 83 3.64 -1.57 -22.87
N VAL A 84 2.35 -1.77 -22.75
CA VAL A 84 1.78 -2.97 -22.11
C VAL A 84 2.44 -4.21 -22.75
N PRO A 85 3.10 -5.07 -21.96
CA PRO A 85 3.77 -6.25 -22.49
C PRO A 85 2.77 -7.15 -23.22
N THR A 86 3.14 -7.63 -24.39
CA THR A 86 2.34 -8.64 -25.11
C THR A 86 2.35 -9.94 -24.31
N LEU A 87 1.19 -10.51 -24.09
CA LEU A 87 1.06 -11.80 -23.41
C LEU A 87 1.58 -12.93 -24.29
N PRO A 88 2.27 -13.94 -23.73
CA PRO A 88 2.65 -15.16 -24.43
C PRO A 88 1.45 -15.88 -25.06
N SER A 89 1.66 -16.54 -26.19
CA SER A 89 0.59 -17.23 -26.94
C SER A 89 -0.05 -18.42 -26.20
N ASP A 90 0.65 -18.99 -25.22
CA ASP A 90 0.20 -20.10 -24.35
C ASP A 90 -0.42 -19.61 -23.02
N THR A 91 -0.76 -18.32 -22.93
CA THR A 91 -1.34 -17.75 -21.72
C THR A 91 -2.68 -18.40 -21.38
N GLU A 92 -2.75 -18.95 -20.18
CA GLU A 92 -3.96 -19.47 -19.55
C GLU A 92 -4.38 -18.58 -18.36
N THR A 93 -5.58 -18.79 -17.83
CA THR A 93 -6.07 -17.97 -16.71
C THR A 93 -6.73 -18.83 -15.63
N PHE A 94 -6.64 -18.34 -14.38
CA PHE A 94 -7.54 -18.75 -13.31
C PHE A 94 -8.09 -17.51 -12.57
N VAL A 95 -9.19 -17.69 -11.84
CA VAL A 95 -9.87 -16.59 -11.15
C VAL A 95 -10.07 -16.96 -9.68
N LEU A 96 -9.66 -16.05 -8.79
CA LEU A 96 -9.98 -16.09 -7.38
C LEU A 96 -11.04 -15.02 -7.11
N ARG A 97 -12.23 -15.43 -6.68
CA ARG A 97 -13.34 -14.49 -6.49
C ARG A 97 -14.26 -14.90 -5.35
N HIS A 98 -14.96 -13.96 -4.78
CA HIS A 98 -16.07 -14.23 -3.90
C HIS A 98 -17.18 -15.02 -4.66
N ASN A 99 -18.03 -15.70 -3.92
CA ASN A 99 -19.12 -16.48 -4.51
C ASN A 99 -20.45 -16.09 -3.85
N ARG A 100 -21.15 -15.13 -4.47
CA ARG A 100 -22.40 -14.57 -3.96
C ARG A 100 -22.32 -14.21 -2.47
N THR A 101 -21.20 -13.57 -2.09
CA THR A 101 -20.96 -13.15 -0.72
C THR A 101 -21.91 -12.01 -0.38
N ALA A 102 -22.63 -12.15 0.73
CA ALA A 102 -23.53 -11.08 1.20
C ALA A 102 -22.70 -9.88 1.66
N VAL A 103 -23.00 -8.71 1.08
CA VAL A 103 -22.44 -7.43 1.47
C VAL A 103 -23.35 -6.81 2.54
N SER A 104 -22.76 -6.38 3.65
CA SER A 104 -23.51 -5.71 4.72
C SER A 104 -24.10 -4.38 4.24
N ALA A 105 -25.23 -4.00 4.84
CA ALA A 105 -25.77 -2.65 4.68
C ALA A 105 -24.93 -1.57 5.38
N ASN A 106 -23.91 -1.94 6.14
CA ASN A 106 -22.97 -0.99 6.73
C ASN A 106 -22.18 -0.28 5.62
N ARG A 107 -21.83 0.98 5.87
CA ARG A 107 -21.06 1.77 4.92
C ARG A 107 -19.76 1.09 4.51
N THR A 108 -19.05 0.53 5.46
CA THR A 108 -17.77 -0.15 5.24
C THR A 108 -17.84 -1.61 5.67
N THR A 109 -17.44 -2.52 4.81
CA THR A 109 -17.41 -3.97 5.11
C THR A 109 -16.17 -4.60 4.49
N TYR A 110 -15.49 -5.44 5.26
CA TYR A 110 -14.37 -6.25 4.80
C TYR A 110 -14.78 -7.73 4.79
N LYS A 111 -14.61 -8.39 3.66
CA LYS A 111 -14.89 -9.83 3.50
C LYS A 111 -13.64 -10.56 3.07
N CYS A 112 -13.30 -11.62 3.79
CA CYS A 112 -12.18 -12.50 3.51
C CYS A 112 -12.66 -13.84 2.98
N ARG A 113 -11.96 -14.35 1.97
CA ARG A 113 -12.15 -15.72 1.47
C ARG A 113 -10.81 -16.41 1.30
N VAL A 114 -10.71 -17.64 1.82
CA VAL A 114 -9.53 -18.50 1.70
C VAL A 114 -9.64 -19.36 0.46
N PHE A 115 -8.52 -19.53 -0.25
CA PHE A 115 -8.39 -20.36 -1.43
C PHE A 115 -7.18 -21.28 -1.32
N GLU A 116 -7.30 -22.49 -1.84
CA GLU A 116 -6.15 -23.30 -2.21
C GLU A 116 -5.67 -22.86 -3.61
N MET A 117 -4.37 -22.65 -3.78
CA MET A 117 -3.80 -22.35 -5.09
C MET A 117 -4.07 -23.51 -6.06
N PRO A 118 -4.46 -23.24 -7.31
CA PRO A 118 -4.58 -24.30 -8.31
C PRO A 118 -3.30 -25.10 -8.44
N LYS A 119 -3.43 -26.42 -8.58
CA LYS A 119 -2.29 -27.31 -8.75
C LYS A 119 -1.81 -27.30 -10.22
N PHE A 120 -0.52 -27.09 -10.38
CA PHE A 120 0.13 -27.10 -11.69
C PHE A 120 1.08 -28.30 -11.78
N SER A 121 1.13 -28.97 -12.93
CA SER A 121 2.03 -30.08 -13.20
C SER A 121 3.45 -29.62 -13.53
N GLU A 122 3.62 -28.34 -13.81
CA GLU A 122 4.87 -27.71 -14.18
C GLU A 122 4.92 -26.28 -13.67
N VAL A 123 6.13 -25.72 -13.57
CA VAL A 123 6.33 -24.31 -13.15
C VAL A 123 5.76 -23.38 -14.20
N ARG A 124 5.09 -22.32 -13.74
CA ARG A 124 4.53 -21.27 -14.57
C ARG A 124 4.81 -19.90 -13.97
N HIS A 125 4.75 -18.87 -14.79
CA HIS A 125 4.81 -17.48 -14.33
C HIS A 125 3.44 -16.81 -14.49
N ILE A 126 2.95 -16.17 -13.41
CA ILE A 126 1.90 -15.14 -13.53
C ILE A 126 2.57 -13.93 -14.17
N VAL A 127 1.95 -13.43 -15.23
CA VAL A 127 2.47 -12.33 -16.04
C VAL A 127 1.55 -11.11 -16.07
N LYS A 128 0.28 -11.28 -15.64
CA LYS A 128 -0.71 -10.21 -15.52
C LYS A 128 -1.73 -10.55 -14.43
N VAL A 129 -2.20 -9.54 -13.71
CA VAL A 129 -3.34 -9.61 -12.77
C VAL A 129 -4.37 -8.58 -13.19
N GLU A 130 -5.65 -8.96 -13.22
CA GLU A 130 -6.76 -8.13 -13.67
C GLU A 130 -7.92 -8.18 -12.68
N PRO A 131 -8.55 -7.04 -12.32
CA PRO A 131 -9.77 -7.05 -11.52
C PRO A 131 -10.93 -7.65 -12.31
N VAL A 132 -11.78 -8.43 -11.64
CA VAL A 132 -13.05 -8.95 -12.15
C VAL A 132 -14.14 -8.41 -11.26
N ILE A 133 -14.77 -7.31 -11.66
CA ILE A 133 -15.83 -6.69 -10.90
C ILE A 133 -17.18 -7.16 -11.43
N GLN A 134 -18.07 -7.56 -10.53
CA GLN A 134 -19.44 -7.90 -10.89
C GLN A 134 -20.15 -6.66 -11.44
N ALA A 135 -20.81 -6.80 -12.61
CA ALA A 135 -21.52 -5.71 -13.25
C ALA A 135 -22.52 -5.02 -12.29
N GLY A 136 -22.44 -3.70 -12.20
CA GLY A 136 -23.23 -2.87 -11.27
C GLY A 136 -22.62 -2.69 -9.88
N HIS A 137 -21.45 -3.29 -9.61
CA HIS A 137 -20.73 -3.14 -8.34
C HIS A 137 -19.45 -2.30 -8.45
N GLU A 138 -19.21 -1.66 -9.59
CA GLU A 138 -18.00 -0.90 -9.89
C GLU A 138 -17.75 0.26 -8.92
N GLY A 139 -18.82 0.80 -8.31
CA GLY A 139 -18.74 1.83 -7.28
C GLY A 139 -18.75 1.31 -5.85
N MET A 140 -18.96 0.01 -5.65
CA MET A 140 -19.10 -0.63 -4.34
C MET A 140 -17.87 -1.44 -3.94
N VAL A 141 -17.26 -2.16 -4.88
CA VAL A 141 -15.99 -2.86 -4.64
C VAL A 141 -14.89 -1.80 -4.61
N HIS A 142 -14.37 -1.54 -3.42
CA HIS A 142 -13.45 -0.42 -3.19
C HIS A 142 -12.00 -0.81 -3.41
N HIS A 143 -11.53 -1.89 -2.76
CA HIS A 143 -10.22 -2.49 -3.03
C HIS A 143 -10.21 -4.00 -2.75
N MET A 144 -9.21 -4.67 -3.31
CA MET A 144 -8.92 -6.08 -3.13
C MET A 144 -7.45 -6.26 -2.80
N LEU A 145 -7.16 -7.04 -1.75
CA LEU A 145 -5.81 -7.45 -1.38
C LEU A 145 -5.73 -8.97 -1.36
N LEU A 146 -4.72 -9.53 -2.00
CA LEU A 146 -4.48 -10.96 -2.00
C LEU A 146 -3.22 -11.25 -1.20
N TYR A 147 -3.41 -11.94 -0.09
CA TYR A 147 -2.33 -12.33 0.82
C TYR A 147 -1.94 -13.79 0.62
N GLU A 148 -0.66 -14.08 0.80
CA GLU A 148 -0.13 -15.41 0.94
C GLU A 148 -0.21 -15.86 2.40
N CYS A 149 -0.66 -17.09 2.65
CA CYS A 149 -0.60 -17.72 3.96
C CYS A 149 0.68 -18.53 4.14
N ARG A 150 1.06 -18.75 5.38
CA ARG A 150 2.19 -19.60 5.73
C ARG A 150 1.96 -21.06 5.31
N ASP A 151 3.04 -21.81 5.11
CA ASP A 151 2.99 -23.23 4.72
C ASP A 151 2.33 -24.14 5.78
N ASP A 152 2.33 -23.74 7.06
CA ASP A 152 1.71 -24.46 8.18
C ASP A 152 0.21 -24.14 8.36
N PHE A 153 -0.40 -23.44 7.38
CA PHE A 153 -1.83 -23.09 7.42
C PHE A 153 -2.72 -24.32 7.53
N LYS A 154 -3.64 -24.32 8.48
CA LYS A 154 -4.51 -25.44 8.76
C LYS A 154 -5.57 -25.62 7.70
N ARG A 155 -5.61 -26.83 7.08
CA ARG A 155 -6.53 -27.15 5.97
C ARG A 155 -8.03 -27.08 6.35
N GLU A 156 -8.37 -27.14 7.63
CA GLU A 156 -9.75 -26.99 8.11
C GLU A 156 -10.37 -25.63 7.77
N TYR A 157 -9.53 -24.61 7.58
CA TYR A 157 -9.97 -23.26 7.19
C TYR A 157 -9.97 -23.01 5.68
N LEU A 158 -9.61 -23.99 4.86
CA LEU A 158 -9.82 -23.90 3.41
C LEU A 158 -11.31 -23.70 3.13
N ASN A 159 -11.62 -22.78 2.22
CA ASN A 159 -12.99 -22.35 1.90
C ASN A 159 -13.67 -21.45 2.95
N TYR A 160 -12.97 -20.99 4.00
CA TYR A 160 -13.51 -19.94 4.84
C TYR A 160 -13.98 -18.77 3.97
N SER A 161 -15.15 -18.24 4.30
CA SER A 161 -15.72 -17.04 3.70
C SER A 161 -16.52 -16.30 4.77
N GLY A 162 -16.02 -15.14 5.21
CA GLY A 162 -16.62 -14.41 6.32
C GLY A 162 -16.11 -12.97 6.40
N GLU A 163 -16.44 -12.30 7.48
CA GLU A 163 -15.89 -10.97 7.75
C GLU A 163 -14.41 -11.07 8.13
N CYS A 164 -13.60 -10.17 7.53
CA CYS A 164 -12.23 -9.98 7.98
C CYS A 164 -12.23 -9.22 9.31
N TYR A 165 -11.25 -9.53 10.17
CA TYR A 165 -11.00 -8.81 11.43
C TYR A 165 -12.19 -8.79 12.41
N GLY A 166 -13.20 -9.63 12.14
CA GLY A 166 -14.36 -9.77 12.98
C GLY A 166 -14.14 -10.81 14.11
N PRO A 167 -14.97 -10.79 15.15
CA PRO A 167 -14.82 -11.68 16.32
C PRO A 167 -14.96 -13.16 15.98
N ASN A 168 -15.52 -13.49 14.82
CA ASN A 168 -15.71 -14.86 14.34
C ASN A 168 -14.64 -15.30 13.31
N MET A 169 -13.65 -14.47 13.03
CA MET A 169 -12.54 -14.83 12.14
C MET A 169 -11.57 -15.74 12.90
N PRO A 170 -11.27 -16.93 12.38
CA PRO A 170 -10.28 -17.81 13.00
C PRO A 170 -8.90 -17.13 13.09
N PRO A 171 -8.17 -17.25 14.22
CA PRO A 171 -6.85 -16.61 14.37
C PRO A 171 -5.85 -16.97 13.28
N ALA A 172 -5.87 -18.21 12.77
CA ALA A 172 -4.99 -18.62 11.68
C ALA A 172 -5.23 -17.86 10.37
N ILE A 173 -6.44 -17.34 10.15
CA ILE A 173 -6.77 -16.50 8.99
C ILE A 173 -6.28 -15.06 9.23
N ASP A 174 -6.44 -14.57 10.44
CA ASP A 174 -5.95 -13.25 10.85
C ASP A 174 -4.42 -13.15 10.71
N GLU A 175 -3.70 -14.21 11.06
CA GLU A 175 -2.25 -14.31 10.88
C GLU A 175 -1.78 -14.27 9.41
N CYS A 176 -2.61 -14.69 8.45
CA CYS A 176 -2.32 -14.60 7.03
C CYS A 176 -2.47 -13.15 6.50
N ALA A 177 -3.49 -12.45 6.99
CA ALA A 177 -3.76 -11.09 6.56
C ALA A 177 -2.59 -10.14 6.96
N GLY A 178 -2.04 -9.42 5.96
CA GLY A 178 -0.87 -8.56 6.16
C GLY A 178 0.48 -9.27 6.22
N PHE A 179 0.52 -10.60 5.96
CA PHE A 179 1.79 -11.35 5.94
C PHE A 179 2.63 -11.04 4.70
N SER A 180 2.11 -11.33 3.51
CA SER A 180 2.73 -11.00 2.22
C SER A 180 1.62 -10.71 1.21
N THR A 181 1.56 -9.50 0.70
CA THR A 181 0.56 -9.09 -0.31
C THR A 181 1.10 -9.35 -1.70
N ILE A 182 0.57 -10.35 -2.40
CA ILE A 182 1.03 -10.74 -3.74
C ILE A 182 0.26 -10.07 -4.88
N ALA A 183 -0.93 -9.54 -4.61
CA ALA A 183 -1.69 -8.73 -5.54
C ALA A 183 -2.57 -7.72 -4.80
N ALA A 184 -2.74 -6.55 -5.38
CA ALA A 184 -3.60 -5.50 -4.87
C ALA A 184 -4.27 -4.76 -6.02
N TRP A 185 -5.51 -4.34 -5.81
CA TRP A 185 -6.26 -3.50 -6.73
C TRP A 185 -7.16 -2.55 -5.94
N ALA A 186 -7.28 -1.32 -6.40
CA ALA A 186 -8.24 -0.35 -5.86
C ALA A 186 -9.13 0.23 -6.97
N ILE A 187 -10.25 0.81 -6.56
CA ILE A 187 -11.23 1.41 -7.46
C ILE A 187 -10.57 2.45 -8.37
N GLY A 188 -10.79 2.32 -9.68
CA GLY A 188 -10.14 3.14 -10.70
C GLY A 188 -8.82 2.58 -11.23
N GLY A 189 -8.23 1.60 -10.52
CA GLY A 189 -7.05 0.87 -10.96
C GLY A 189 -7.34 -0.01 -12.19
N LYS A 190 -6.30 -0.21 -12.98
CA LYS A 190 -6.32 -1.09 -14.16
C LYS A 190 -5.73 -2.45 -13.82
N GLU A 191 -5.52 -3.26 -14.84
CA GLU A 191 -4.73 -4.48 -14.73
C GLU A 191 -3.25 -4.17 -14.43
N PHE A 192 -2.62 -5.04 -13.66
CA PHE A 192 -1.20 -5.00 -13.36
C PHE A 192 -0.43 -5.97 -14.26
N HIS A 193 0.62 -5.49 -14.93
CA HIS A 193 1.50 -6.28 -15.77
C HIS A 193 2.89 -6.42 -15.15
N TYR A 194 3.38 -7.64 -15.07
CA TYR A 194 4.78 -7.88 -14.73
C TYR A 194 5.71 -7.45 -15.88
N PRO A 195 6.94 -6.96 -15.60
CA PRO A 195 7.91 -6.59 -16.63
C PRO A 195 8.28 -7.80 -17.50
N VAL A 196 8.71 -7.55 -18.74
CA VAL A 196 9.01 -8.62 -19.72
C VAL A 196 10.04 -9.65 -19.23
N ASP A 197 10.95 -9.23 -18.37
CA ASP A 197 12.03 -10.08 -17.84
C ASP A 197 11.64 -10.87 -16.60
N ALA A 198 10.51 -10.59 -15.93
CA ALA A 198 10.14 -11.24 -14.69
C ALA A 198 8.66 -11.69 -14.65
N GLY A 199 8.38 -12.77 -13.93
CA GLY A 199 7.03 -13.26 -13.66
C GLY A 199 6.95 -13.87 -12.26
N PHE A 200 5.77 -13.83 -11.66
CA PHE A 200 5.59 -14.40 -10.32
C PHE A 200 5.46 -15.94 -10.42
N PRO A 201 6.36 -16.70 -9.78
CA PRO A 201 6.43 -18.14 -9.95
C PRO A 201 5.30 -18.87 -9.21
N ILE A 202 4.63 -19.77 -9.90
CA ILE A 202 3.66 -20.72 -9.35
C ILE A 202 4.00 -22.15 -9.80
N GLY A 203 3.57 -23.15 -9.01
CA GLY A 203 3.84 -24.55 -9.30
C GLY A 203 5.23 -25.04 -8.82
N LYS A 204 6.00 -24.21 -8.10
CA LYS A 204 7.21 -24.61 -7.37
C LYS A 204 6.89 -25.10 -5.96
N ALA A 205 7.84 -25.79 -5.33
CA ALA A 205 7.69 -26.24 -3.94
C ALA A 205 7.51 -25.08 -2.94
N ASP A 206 8.17 -23.96 -3.22
CA ASP A 206 8.16 -22.72 -2.43
C ASP A 206 7.14 -21.67 -2.93
N SER A 207 6.27 -22.06 -3.89
CA SER A 207 5.17 -21.20 -4.33
C SER A 207 4.05 -21.17 -3.30
N PRO A 208 3.28 -20.06 -3.22
CA PRO A 208 2.12 -19.96 -2.34
C PRO A 208 1.15 -21.14 -2.53
N LYS A 209 0.71 -21.74 -1.43
CA LYS A 209 -0.22 -22.89 -1.44
C LYS A 209 -1.62 -22.48 -1.03
N VAL A 210 -1.73 -21.52 -0.13
CA VAL A 210 -2.99 -20.99 0.40
C VAL A 210 -2.96 -19.48 0.30
N LEU A 211 -4.08 -18.93 -0.14
CA LEU A 211 -4.26 -17.50 -0.37
C LEU A 211 -5.50 -17.00 0.35
N ILE A 212 -5.48 -15.74 0.80
CA ILE A 212 -6.67 -15.04 1.28
C ILE A 212 -6.92 -13.83 0.39
N LEU A 213 -8.12 -13.77 -0.19
CA LEU A 213 -8.62 -12.57 -0.84
C LEU A 213 -9.45 -11.77 0.16
N GLU A 214 -8.94 -10.62 0.51
CA GLU A 214 -9.67 -9.59 1.22
C GLU A 214 -10.34 -8.65 0.23
N MET A 215 -11.60 -8.36 0.46
CA MET A 215 -12.35 -7.40 -0.34
C MET A 215 -13.00 -6.36 0.56
N HIS A 216 -12.68 -5.10 0.30
CA HIS A 216 -13.31 -3.95 0.92
C HIS A 216 -14.50 -3.48 0.07
N TYR A 217 -15.66 -3.38 0.70
CA TYR A 217 -16.86 -2.79 0.11
C TYR A 217 -17.14 -1.44 0.76
N ASP A 218 -17.38 -0.41 -0.06
CA ASP A 218 -17.94 0.88 0.36
C ASP A 218 -19.40 0.97 -0.11
N ASN A 219 -20.32 1.03 0.86
CA ASN A 219 -21.77 1.07 0.63
C ASN A 219 -22.38 2.35 1.26
N PRO A 220 -22.05 3.53 0.72
CA PRO A 220 -22.48 4.81 1.31
C PRO A 220 -23.98 5.01 1.32
N GLU A 221 -24.72 4.32 0.44
CA GLU A 221 -26.17 4.37 0.35
C GLU A 221 -26.87 3.36 1.28
N ASN A 222 -26.10 2.56 2.04
CA ASN A 222 -26.62 1.51 2.94
C ASN A 222 -27.60 0.54 2.25
N LYS A 223 -27.35 0.21 0.98
CA LYS A 223 -28.14 -0.75 0.20
C LYS A 223 -28.14 -2.11 0.87
N GLN A 224 -29.32 -2.75 0.92
CA GLN A 224 -29.51 -4.07 1.51
C GLN A 224 -29.69 -5.16 0.44
N GLY A 225 -29.49 -6.41 0.85
CA GLY A 225 -29.75 -7.58 -0.02
C GLY A 225 -28.73 -7.76 -1.15
N ILE A 226 -27.57 -7.10 -1.09
CA ILE A 226 -26.53 -7.18 -2.12
C ILE A 226 -25.72 -8.44 -1.93
N THR A 227 -25.43 -9.12 -3.03
CA THR A 227 -24.47 -10.24 -3.08
C THR A 227 -23.46 -9.98 -4.16
N ASP A 228 -22.18 -10.19 -3.86
CA ASP A 228 -21.06 -9.94 -4.77
C ASP A 228 -20.28 -11.19 -5.13
N SER A 229 -19.74 -11.21 -6.36
CA SER A 229 -18.89 -12.28 -6.91
C SER A 229 -17.66 -11.73 -7.62
N SER A 230 -17.20 -10.56 -7.20
CA SER A 230 -15.98 -9.92 -7.72
C SER A 230 -14.71 -10.63 -7.23
N GLY A 231 -13.58 -10.34 -7.86
CA GLY A 231 -12.28 -10.92 -7.52
C GLY A 231 -11.17 -10.52 -8.47
N LEU A 232 -10.13 -11.36 -8.56
CA LEU A 232 -8.95 -11.16 -9.39
C LEU A 232 -8.78 -12.31 -10.38
N ARG A 233 -8.42 -11.97 -11.61
CA ARG A 233 -8.02 -12.93 -12.67
C ARG A 233 -6.51 -12.88 -12.83
N PHE A 234 -5.88 -14.04 -12.86
CA PHE A 234 -4.45 -14.23 -13.01
C PHE A 234 -4.19 -14.86 -14.38
N TYR A 235 -3.28 -14.22 -15.13
CA TYR A 235 -2.81 -14.70 -16.43
C TYR A 235 -1.45 -15.35 -16.23
N HIS A 236 -1.29 -16.59 -16.62
CA HIS A 236 -0.06 -17.33 -16.42
C HIS A 236 0.35 -18.09 -17.68
N THR A 237 1.64 -18.38 -17.80
CA THR A 237 2.26 -19.02 -18.96
C THR A 237 3.30 -20.07 -18.53
N LYS A 238 3.54 -21.05 -19.38
CA LYS A 238 4.67 -22.00 -19.29
C LYS A 238 5.97 -21.42 -19.87
N GLN A 239 5.85 -20.39 -20.71
CA GLN A 239 7.01 -19.67 -21.24
C GLN A 239 7.60 -18.80 -20.11
N LEU A 240 8.48 -19.43 -19.33
CA LEU A 240 9.07 -18.77 -18.18
C LEU A 240 9.89 -17.55 -18.63
N ARG A 241 9.72 -16.44 -17.92
CA ARG A 241 10.56 -15.24 -18.06
C ARG A 241 11.93 -15.50 -17.41
N LYS A 242 12.88 -14.64 -17.72
CA LYS A 242 14.27 -14.79 -17.27
C LYS A 242 14.42 -14.89 -15.75
N TYR A 243 13.60 -14.14 -15.01
CA TYR A 243 13.66 -14.07 -13.56
C TYR A 243 12.31 -14.41 -12.91
N ASP A 244 12.39 -15.06 -11.76
CA ASP A 244 11.28 -15.14 -10.83
C ASP A 244 11.11 -13.78 -10.14
N ALA A 245 9.90 -13.26 -10.07
CA ALA A 245 9.56 -12.11 -9.26
C ALA A 245 9.31 -12.53 -7.80
N GLY A 246 9.63 -11.64 -6.88
CA GLY A 246 9.36 -11.78 -5.45
C GLY A 246 8.68 -10.53 -4.89
N VAL A 247 8.20 -10.64 -3.65
CA VAL A 247 7.69 -9.53 -2.87
C VAL A 247 8.48 -9.45 -1.57
N LEU A 248 8.95 -8.25 -1.23
CA LEU A 248 9.61 -7.94 0.03
C LEU A 248 8.75 -6.96 0.81
N THR A 249 8.38 -7.30 2.04
CA THR A 249 7.71 -6.40 2.96
C THR A 249 8.75 -5.62 3.77
N VAL A 250 8.71 -4.29 3.70
CA VAL A 250 9.55 -3.38 4.47
C VAL A 250 8.69 -2.47 5.33
N GLY A 251 9.10 -2.21 6.59
CA GLY A 251 8.37 -1.25 7.40
C GLY A 251 8.45 -1.48 8.91
N ALA A 252 7.47 -0.98 9.63
CA ALA A 252 7.37 -1.16 11.07
C ALA A 252 6.69 -2.49 11.43
N MET A 253 7.13 -3.10 12.53
CA MET A 253 6.42 -4.24 13.13
C MET A 253 5.06 -3.78 13.64
N VAL A 254 4.03 -4.55 13.30
CA VAL A 254 2.65 -4.30 13.76
C VAL A 254 2.50 -4.87 15.18
N LEU A 255 2.97 -4.12 16.14
CA LEU A 255 2.99 -4.49 17.56
C LEU A 255 2.47 -3.34 18.42
N ASP A 256 1.96 -3.65 19.59
CA ASP A 256 1.43 -2.68 20.56
C ASP A 256 2.41 -1.56 20.98
N PHE A 257 3.66 -1.68 20.57
CA PHE A 257 4.70 -0.68 20.81
C PHE A 257 4.69 0.48 19.81
N MET A 258 4.06 0.31 18.64
CA MET A 258 3.84 1.38 17.70
C MET A 258 2.58 2.13 18.14
N ILE A 259 2.76 3.31 18.73
CA ILE A 259 1.67 4.16 19.24
C ILE A 259 1.77 5.55 18.63
N ILE A 260 0.65 6.04 18.14
CA ILE A 260 0.49 7.40 17.65
C ILE A 260 -0.39 8.14 18.67
N PRO A 261 0.11 9.21 19.32
CA PRO A 261 -0.69 9.96 20.27
C PRO A 261 -1.86 10.68 19.58
N PRO A 262 -2.93 11.03 20.30
CA PRO A 262 -4.06 11.76 19.74
C PRO A 262 -3.69 13.24 19.45
N ARG A 263 -4.51 13.90 18.64
CA ARG A 263 -4.43 15.34 18.33
C ARG A 263 -3.11 15.77 17.69
N GLN A 264 -2.46 14.88 16.93
CA GLN A 264 -1.24 15.21 16.18
C GLN A 264 -1.60 15.64 14.75
N LYS A 265 -1.15 16.82 14.35
CA LYS A 265 -1.23 17.27 12.95
C LYS A 265 -0.29 16.47 12.06
N SER A 266 0.87 16.09 12.61
CA SER A 266 1.87 15.29 11.91
C SER A 266 2.61 14.43 12.92
N TRP A 267 2.59 13.12 12.72
CA TRP A 267 3.33 12.12 13.49
C TRP A 267 4.05 11.20 12.55
N GLU A 268 5.34 11.02 12.76
CA GLU A 268 6.17 10.15 11.94
C GLU A 268 6.42 8.81 12.61
N THR A 269 6.31 7.74 11.80
CA THR A 269 6.77 6.39 12.14
C THR A 269 7.66 5.89 11.03
N THR A 270 8.81 5.32 11.38
CA THR A 270 9.75 4.75 10.41
C THR A 270 10.01 3.29 10.71
N GLY A 271 9.90 2.45 9.68
CA GLY A 271 10.33 1.05 9.72
C GLY A 271 11.58 0.84 8.88
N VAL A 272 12.57 0.15 9.44
CA VAL A 272 13.92 0.01 8.86
C VAL A 272 14.18 -1.42 8.42
N CYS A 273 14.70 -1.59 7.21
CA CYS A 273 15.38 -2.79 6.72
C CYS A 273 16.88 -2.50 6.66
N SER A 274 17.64 -3.16 7.52
CA SER A 274 19.06 -2.87 7.66
C SER A 274 19.90 -3.43 6.53
N LYS A 275 21.11 -2.85 6.37
CA LYS A 275 22.11 -3.35 5.41
C LYS A 275 22.49 -4.81 5.64
N GLU A 276 22.51 -5.25 6.89
CA GLU A 276 22.82 -6.63 7.24
C GLU A 276 21.73 -7.59 6.74
N CYS A 277 20.44 -7.19 6.83
CA CYS A 277 19.33 -7.96 6.28
C CYS A 277 19.45 -8.15 4.77
N THR A 278 19.76 -7.07 4.04
CA THR A 278 19.94 -7.13 2.58
C THR A 278 21.23 -7.88 2.20
N GLN A 279 22.31 -7.75 2.98
CA GLN A 279 23.53 -8.54 2.77
C GLN A 279 23.27 -10.04 2.89
N GLU A 280 22.54 -10.45 3.92
CA GLU A 280 22.22 -11.87 4.12
C GLU A 280 21.17 -12.34 3.12
N GLY A 281 20.08 -11.59 2.98
CA GLY A 281 18.92 -11.98 2.20
C GLY A 281 19.11 -11.95 0.69
N PHE A 282 20.11 -11.23 0.17
CA PHE A 282 20.40 -11.14 -1.27
C PHE A 282 21.57 -12.01 -1.74
N LYS A 283 22.10 -12.89 -0.88
CA LYS A 283 23.24 -13.77 -1.22
C LYS A 283 22.95 -14.69 -2.40
N ASP A 284 21.71 -15.08 -2.58
CA ASP A 284 21.23 -15.96 -3.65
C ASP A 284 20.76 -15.21 -4.91
N SER A 285 21.02 -13.89 -4.99
CA SER A 285 20.70 -13.11 -6.17
C SER A 285 21.44 -13.61 -7.42
N THR A 286 20.68 -13.77 -8.51
CA THR A 286 21.21 -14.20 -9.81
C THR A 286 21.58 -13.03 -10.74
N LEU A 287 21.46 -11.77 -10.26
CA LEU A 287 21.92 -10.61 -11.02
C LEU A 287 23.47 -10.56 -11.03
N PRO A 288 24.09 -10.20 -12.14
CA PRO A 288 25.56 -10.03 -12.22
C PRO A 288 26.12 -9.04 -11.20
N THR A 289 25.32 -8.03 -10.82
CA THR A 289 25.67 -7.00 -9.83
C THR A 289 25.26 -7.37 -8.41
N GLY A 290 24.64 -8.55 -8.22
CA GLY A 290 23.97 -8.90 -6.96
C GLY A 290 22.72 -8.04 -6.70
N GLY A 291 22.11 -8.16 -5.51
CA GLY A 291 20.95 -7.36 -5.14
C GLY A 291 19.67 -7.72 -5.89
N ILE A 292 18.76 -6.78 -5.97
CA ILE A 292 17.44 -6.91 -6.61
C ILE A 292 17.10 -5.67 -7.46
N ASN A 293 16.29 -5.85 -8.48
CA ASN A 293 15.68 -4.74 -9.24
C ASN A 293 14.21 -4.59 -8.82
N VAL A 294 13.88 -3.47 -8.23
CA VAL A 294 12.52 -3.10 -7.83
C VAL A 294 11.82 -2.50 -9.02
N PHE A 295 10.62 -3.02 -9.36
CA PHE A 295 9.83 -2.54 -10.50
C PHE A 295 8.44 -2.01 -10.11
N ALA A 296 7.91 -2.40 -8.94
CA ALA A 296 6.63 -1.90 -8.43
C ALA A 296 6.63 -1.87 -6.90
N THR A 297 5.79 -1.01 -6.33
CA THR A 297 5.61 -0.89 -4.89
C THR A 297 4.14 -0.67 -4.54
N LEU A 298 3.73 -1.11 -3.36
CA LEU A 298 2.48 -0.73 -2.72
C LEU A 298 2.82 -0.15 -1.35
N LEU A 299 2.56 1.13 -1.18
CA LEU A 299 2.67 1.82 0.11
C LEU A 299 1.40 1.58 0.92
N HIS A 300 1.53 1.25 2.20
CA HIS A 300 0.39 0.86 3.03
C HIS A 300 0.42 1.47 4.42
N THR A 301 -0.61 2.26 4.70
CA THR A 301 -1.02 2.70 6.04
C THR A 301 -2.54 2.56 6.14
N HIS A 302 -3.13 2.86 7.31
CA HIS A 302 -4.58 2.90 7.46
C HIS A 302 -5.13 4.35 7.42
N LEU A 303 -6.30 4.58 8.07
CA LEU A 303 -7.08 5.81 7.95
C LEU A 303 -6.39 7.09 8.44
N ALA A 304 -5.40 7.01 9.31
CA ALA A 304 -4.67 8.20 9.78
C ALA A 304 -3.50 8.58 8.87
N GLY A 305 -3.06 7.70 7.95
CA GLY A 305 -1.98 7.97 7.01
C GLY A 305 -2.29 9.16 6.11
N ARG A 306 -1.26 9.99 5.86
CA ARG A 306 -1.36 11.17 4.99
C ARG A 306 -0.27 11.21 3.94
N ARG A 307 0.94 10.75 4.29
CA ARG A 307 2.11 10.70 3.41
C ARG A 307 2.90 9.45 3.73
N THR A 308 3.53 8.84 2.75
CA THR A 308 4.41 7.70 2.97
C THR A 308 5.41 7.55 1.82
N TRP A 309 6.62 7.09 2.13
CA TRP A 309 7.69 6.89 1.15
C TRP A 309 8.67 5.83 1.58
N LEU A 310 9.35 5.23 0.61
CA LEU A 310 10.40 4.24 0.82
C LEU A 310 11.74 4.86 0.45
N ARG A 311 12.53 5.22 1.46
CA ARG A 311 13.89 5.76 1.33
C ARG A 311 14.87 4.65 0.99
N HIS A 312 15.89 5.01 0.24
CA HIS A 312 16.99 4.14 -0.18
C HIS A 312 18.32 4.70 0.28
N LEU A 313 19.07 3.93 1.06
CA LEU A 313 20.37 4.35 1.60
C LEU A 313 21.46 3.39 1.19
N ARG A 314 22.59 3.91 0.70
CA ARG A 314 23.78 3.15 0.33
C ARG A 314 25.02 3.71 1.01
N ASN A 315 25.71 2.89 1.80
CA ASN A 315 26.90 3.32 2.54
C ASN A 315 26.66 4.56 3.41
N GLY A 316 25.49 4.66 4.04
CA GLY A 316 25.10 5.81 4.87
C GLY A 316 24.75 7.09 4.10
N ARG A 317 24.67 7.03 2.76
CA ARG A 317 24.22 8.16 1.93
C ARG A 317 22.82 7.88 1.41
N GLU A 318 21.98 8.89 1.44
CA GLU A 318 20.65 8.84 0.87
C GLU A 318 20.73 8.89 -0.66
N LEU A 319 20.05 7.98 -1.31
CA LEU A 319 19.76 7.96 -2.74
C LEU A 319 18.35 8.51 -2.97
N PRO A 320 17.93 8.79 -4.21
CA PRO A 320 16.53 9.09 -4.48
C PRO A 320 15.60 8.02 -3.90
N ASP A 321 14.49 8.44 -3.33
CA ASP A 321 13.47 7.51 -2.84
C ASP A 321 13.07 6.50 -3.91
N ILE A 322 12.81 5.27 -3.51
CA ILE A 322 12.29 4.26 -4.45
C ILE A 322 10.90 4.65 -4.90
N VAL A 323 10.08 5.11 -3.95
CA VAL A 323 8.72 5.60 -4.17
C VAL A 323 8.39 6.63 -3.10
N ARG A 324 7.61 7.66 -3.47
CA ARG A 324 7.13 8.70 -2.55
C ARG A 324 5.69 9.07 -2.90
N ASP A 325 4.85 9.15 -1.87
CA ASP A 325 3.48 9.62 -1.97
C ASP A 325 3.21 10.68 -0.89
N GLU A 326 3.17 11.95 -1.31
CA GLU A 326 2.89 13.10 -0.43
C GLU A 326 1.39 13.31 -0.17
N HIS A 327 0.52 12.60 -0.91
CA HIS A 327 -0.93 12.73 -0.84
C HIS A 327 -1.61 11.37 -0.69
N TYR A 328 -1.00 10.48 0.11
CA TYR A 328 -1.48 9.13 0.32
C TYR A 328 -2.97 9.10 0.65
N ASP A 329 -3.68 8.24 -0.04
CA ASP A 329 -5.10 7.97 0.18
C ASP A 329 -5.30 6.48 0.50
N PHE A 330 -5.76 6.19 1.74
CA PHE A 330 -6.08 4.83 2.17
C PHE A 330 -7.05 4.10 1.23
N ASN A 331 -7.91 4.85 0.56
CA ASN A 331 -8.88 4.29 -0.38
C ASN A 331 -8.28 3.98 -1.76
N PHE A 332 -7.04 4.35 -2.02
CA PHE A 332 -6.36 4.16 -3.29
C PHE A 332 -5.07 3.34 -3.09
N GLN A 333 -5.24 2.05 -2.81
CA GLN A 333 -4.15 1.12 -2.52
C GLN A 333 -3.99 0.11 -3.65
N GLU A 334 -3.03 0.34 -4.54
CA GLU A 334 -2.67 -0.56 -5.63
C GLU A 334 -1.16 -0.66 -5.80
N TYR A 335 -0.69 -1.72 -6.48
CA TYR A 335 0.69 -1.76 -6.91
C TYR A 335 0.95 -0.74 -8.00
N GLN A 336 1.91 0.13 -7.72
CA GLN A 336 2.35 1.20 -8.61
C GLN A 336 3.64 0.77 -9.29
N LEU A 337 3.61 0.71 -10.64
CA LEU A 337 4.82 0.52 -11.44
C LEU A 337 5.72 1.74 -11.28
N LEU A 338 7.00 1.52 -11.02
CA LEU A 338 8.00 2.58 -10.99
C LEU A 338 8.24 3.09 -12.41
N GLN A 339 8.44 4.40 -12.57
CA GLN A 339 8.81 4.99 -13.86
C GLN A 339 10.11 4.41 -14.42
N LYS A 340 11.00 3.98 -13.54
CA LYS A 340 12.23 3.30 -13.85
C LYS A 340 12.52 2.30 -12.72
N GLU A 341 12.95 1.11 -13.09
CA GLU A 341 13.39 0.11 -12.12
C GLU A 341 14.55 0.64 -11.26
N VAL A 342 14.51 0.32 -9.97
CA VAL A 342 15.53 0.75 -9.01
C VAL A 342 16.33 -0.45 -8.54
N HIS A 343 17.65 -0.39 -8.75
CA HIS A 343 18.56 -1.41 -8.26
C HIS A 343 18.90 -1.20 -6.78
N VAL A 344 18.49 -2.13 -5.94
CA VAL A 344 18.85 -2.21 -4.52
C VAL A 344 19.97 -3.24 -4.38
N ALA A 345 21.17 -2.78 -4.03
CA ALA A 345 22.35 -3.65 -3.90
C ALA A 345 22.36 -4.37 -2.54
N SER A 346 23.09 -5.48 -2.48
CA SER A 346 23.42 -6.12 -1.21
C SER A 346 24.21 -5.12 -0.31
N GLY A 347 23.72 -4.90 0.90
CA GLY A 347 24.27 -3.91 1.83
C GLY A 347 23.63 -2.51 1.77
N ASP A 348 22.63 -2.31 0.91
CA ASP A 348 21.77 -1.12 1.01
C ASP A 348 20.80 -1.25 2.18
N SER A 349 20.37 -0.12 2.75
CA SER A 349 19.28 -0.07 3.73
C SER A 349 18.05 0.56 3.11
N LEU A 350 16.87 0.13 3.55
CA LEU A 350 15.59 0.69 3.16
C LEU A 350 14.85 1.19 4.40
N GLU A 351 14.19 2.36 4.29
CA GLU A 351 13.40 2.93 5.37
C GLU A 351 12.02 3.31 4.85
N ASN A 352 10.99 2.65 5.38
CA ASN A 352 9.61 3.03 5.09
C ASN A 352 9.15 4.07 6.11
N VAL A 353 8.85 5.28 5.63
CA VAL A 353 8.42 6.42 6.46
C VAL A 353 6.94 6.68 6.23
N CYS A 354 6.19 6.82 7.33
CA CYS A 354 4.76 7.11 7.30
C CYS A 354 4.45 8.31 8.17
N ILE A 355 3.67 9.24 7.63
CA ILE A 355 3.19 10.42 8.33
C ILE A 355 1.69 10.32 8.54
N TYR A 356 1.27 10.47 9.78
CA TYR A 356 -0.11 10.36 10.22
C TYR A 356 -0.68 11.69 10.71
N SER A 357 -2.00 11.86 10.57
CA SER A 357 -2.76 12.88 11.29
C SER A 357 -3.79 12.21 12.19
N THR A 358 -3.79 12.59 13.47
CA THR A 358 -4.73 12.14 14.49
C THR A 358 -5.44 13.32 15.15
N GLU A 359 -5.60 14.43 14.42
CA GLU A 359 -6.24 15.67 14.94
C GLU A 359 -7.66 15.43 15.42
N ASP A 360 -8.37 14.53 14.76
CA ASP A 360 -9.74 14.12 15.05
C ASP A 360 -9.85 13.06 16.15
N ARG A 361 -8.73 12.48 16.61
CA ARG A 361 -8.72 11.36 17.57
C ARG A 361 -8.55 11.87 19.00
N LYS A 362 -9.28 11.25 19.94
CA LYS A 362 -9.25 11.60 21.37
C LYS A 362 -8.33 10.70 22.18
N THR A 363 -8.05 9.51 21.67
CA THR A 363 -7.19 8.50 22.31
C THR A 363 -6.09 8.07 21.35
N ALA A 364 -5.05 7.42 21.87
CA ALA A 364 -3.96 6.94 21.03
C ALA A 364 -4.44 5.94 19.97
N THR A 365 -3.77 5.96 18.83
CA THR A 365 -3.88 4.97 17.79
C THR A 365 -2.76 3.96 17.94
N LYS A 366 -3.11 2.70 18.13
CA LYS A 366 -2.17 1.59 18.22
C LYS A 366 -1.94 0.97 16.84
N ALA A 367 -0.82 0.26 16.69
CA ALA A 367 -0.67 -0.65 15.57
C ALA A 367 -1.71 -1.77 15.62
N GLY A 368 -2.08 -2.28 14.47
CA GLY A 368 -2.98 -3.42 14.36
C GLY A 368 -3.54 -3.59 12.95
N LEU A 369 -4.29 -4.66 12.76
CA LEU A 369 -4.85 -5.08 11.47
C LEU A 369 -6.13 -4.32 11.11
N GLY A 370 -6.86 -3.80 12.11
CA GLY A 370 -8.11 -3.05 11.88
C GLY A 370 -7.84 -1.64 11.33
N THR A 371 -8.70 -1.15 10.46
CA THR A 371 -8.54 0.13 9.75
C THR A 371 -8.49 1.37 10.65
N THR A 372 -9.02 1.29 11.87
CA THR A 372 -8.93 2.35 12.90
C THR A 372 -7.62 2.30 13.69
N GLN A 373 -6.89 1.19 13.62
CA GLN A 373 -5.52 1.02 14.06
C GLN A 373 -4.58 1.50 12.94
N GLU A 374 -3.26 1.33 13.06
CA GLU A 374 -2.33 1.77 12.03
C GLU A 374 -1.27 0.74 11.68
N MET A 375 -0.79 0.85 10.44
CA MET A 375 0.38 0.16 9.89
C MET A 375 1.30 1.16 9.21
N CYS A 376 2.57 0.80 9.07
CA CYS A 376 3.54 1.50 8.25
C CYS A 376 4.35 0.47 7.45
N LEU A 377 3.86 0.13 6.26
CA LEU A 377 4.45 -0.93 5.44
C LEU A 377 4.62 -0.50 3.99
N SER A 378 5.60 -1.08 3.33
CA SER A 378 5.80 -1.03 1.88
C SER A 378 5.96 -2.45 1.37
N TYR A 379 5.17 -2.82 0.38
CA TYR A 379 5.31 -4.09 -0.34
C TYR A 379 6.04 -3.80 -1.64
N VAL A 380 7.23 -4.37 -1.77
CA VAL A 380 8.17 -4.10 -2.86
C VAL A 380 8.18 -5.30 -3.80
N MET A 381 7.72 -5.13 -5.04
CA MET A 381 7.83 -6.14 -6.08
C MET A 381 9.17 -6.01 -6.79
N TYR A 382 9.88 -7.10 -6.91
CA TYR A 382 11.24 -7.11 -7.41
C TYR A 382 11.60 -8.40 -8.14
N TYR A 383 12.72 -8.40 -8.81
CA TYR A 383 13.40 -9.59 -9.35
C TYR A 383 14.93 -9.46 -9.24
N PRO A 384 15.66 -10.58 -9.26
CA PRO A 384 15.22 -11.97 -9.13
C PRO A 384 14.70 -12.22 -7.72
N LYS A 385 13.78 -13.20 -7.55
CA LYS A 385 13.32 -13.66 -6.24
C LYS A 385 14.52 -14.13 -5.41
N VAL A 386 14.64 -13.57 -4.21
CA VAL A 386 15.69 -13.88 -3.23
C VAL A 386 15.08 -14.36 -1.92
N ASN A 387 15.93 -14.84 -1.00
CA ASN A 387 15.45 -15.39 0.26
C ASN A 387 15.02 -14.35 1.31
N LEU A 388 15.02 -13.06 1.02
CA LEU A 388 14.47 -12.03 1.90
C LEU A 388 13.04 -11.69 1.49
N THR A 389 12.07 -12.04 2.32
CA THR A 389 10.64 -11.77 2.06
C THR A 389 10.04 -10.76 3.02
N ASN A 390 10.65 -10.58 4.19
CA ASN A 390 10.15 -9.67 5.21
C ASN A 390 11.31 -9.03 5.98
N CYS A 391 11.30 -7.71 6.07
CA CYS A 391 12.34 -6.92 6.71
C CYS A 391 11.67 -5.76 7.45
N ARG A 392 11.40 -5.93 8.73
CA ARG A 392 10.65 -4.97 9.55
C ARG A 392 11.37 -4.66 10.84
N SER A 393 11.10 -3.49 11.39
CA SER A 393 11.70 -3.06 12.64
C SER A 393 10.71 -2.57 13.67
N THR A 394 11.14 -2.50 14.93
CA THR A 394 10.38 -1.90 16.02
C THR A 394 11.29 -1.04 16.91
N ASP A 395 10.74 0.04 17.40
CA ASP A 395 11.36 0.91 18.39
C ASP A 395 10.77 0.67 19.80
N ALA A 396 10.81 -0.59 20.21
CA ALA A 396 10.29 -1.02 21.51
C ALA A 396 10.99 -0.30 22.68
N THR A 397 12.28 0.02 22.52
CA THR A 397 13.09 0.72 23.55
C THR A 397 12.53 2.10 23.84
N ALA A 398 12.17 2.86 22.80
CA ALA A 398 11.52 4.16 22.95
C ALA A 398 10.20 4.04 23.73
N PHE A 399 9.36 3.12 23.31
CA PHE A 399 8.06 2.86 23.96
C PHE A 399 8.23 2.53 25.44
N PHE A 400 9.08 1.57 25.79
CA PHE A 400 9.26 1.15 27.18
C PHE A 400 9.90 2.25 28.05
N SER A 401 10.82 3.04 27.49
CA SER A 401 11.41 4.20 28.16
C SER A 401 10.35 5.26 28.50
N TRP A 402 9.50 5.60 27.52
CA TRP A 402 8.39 6.51 27.73
C TRP A 402 7.37 5.94 28.72
N ARG A 403 6.96 4.69 28.55
CA ARG A 403 6.00 4.01 29.43
C ARG A 403 6.44 4.04 30.89
N GLY A 404 7.71 3.76 31.15
CA GLY A 404 8.26 3.78 32.51
C GLY A 404 8.23 5.17 33.19
N ARG A 405 8.25 6.26 32.38
CA ARG A 405 8.18 7.63 32.89
C ARG A 405 6.75 8.12 33.13
N TYR A 406 5.83 7.80 32.22
CA TYR A 406 4.51 8.42 32.16
C TYR A 406 3.35 7.50 32.56
N ILE A 407 3.52 6.19 32.56
CA ILE A 407 2.48 5.25 32.98
C ILE A 407 2.76 4.76 34.39
N LYS A 408 1.93 5.18 35.33
CA LYS A 408 1.95 4.72 36.73
C LYS A 408 0.76 3.79 36.96
N GLY A 409 0.80 3.00 38.04
CA GLY A 409 -0.29 2.08 38.35
C GLY A 409 -1.65 2.81 38.41
N GLY A 410 -2.61 2.32 37.59
CA GLY A 410 -3.94 2.90 37.43
C GLY A 410 -4.13 3.83 36.23
N ASP A 411 -3.07 4.20 35.53
CA ASP A 411 -3.18 4.99 34.30
C ASP A 411 -3.72 4.15 33.13
N ASP A 412 -4.63 4.75 32.39
CA ASP A 412 -5.36 4.07 31.31
C ASP A 412 -5.19 4.86 30.00
N MET A 413 -4.35 4.33 29.10
CA MET A 413 -4.10 4.92 27.77
C MET A 413 -5.35 4.95 26.88
N SER A 414 -6.40 4.20 27.21
CA SER A 414 -7.66 4.25 26.46
C SER A 414 -8.49 5.50 26.77
N LYS A 415 -8.16 6.22 27.84
CA LYS A 415 -8.86 7.44 28.25
C LYS A 415 -8.26 8.67 27.64
N ALA A 416 -9.10 9.56 27.09
CA ALA A 416 -8.66 10.84 26.53
C ALA A 416 -7.94 11.74 27.54
N SER A 417 -8.29 11.64 28.83
CA SER A 417 -7.69 12.40 29.93
C SER A 417 -6.24 12.04 30.23
N PHE A 418 -5.80 10.85 29.84
CA PHE A 418 -4.40 10.44 29.97
C PHE A 418 -3.48 11.24 29.03
N TRP A 419 -3.94 11.56 27.84
CA TRP A 419 -3.14 12.15 26.77
C TRP A 419 -3.04 13.69 26.92
N THR A 420 -2.29 14.12 27.93
CA THR A 420 -1.94 15.53 28.13
C THR A 420 -0.76 15.93 27.26
N ASP A 421 -0.52 17.24 27.06
CA ASP A 421 0.61 17.75 26.27
C ASP A 421 1.97 17.23 26.75
N PRO A 422 2.27 17.17 28.06
CA PRO A 422 3.53 16.55 28.54
C PRO A 422 3.67 15.07 28.18
N VAL A 423 2.59 14.29 28.21
CA VAL A 423 2.59 12.86 27.85
C VAL A 423 2.86 12.70 26.37
N ASN A 424 2.16 13.48 25.51
CA ASN A 424 2.35 13.47 24.07
C ASN A 424 3.78 13.91 23.69
N THR A 425 4.26 15.01 24.26
CA THR A 425 5.62 15.49 24.03
C THR A 425 6.66 14.47 24.46
N GLY A 426 6.49 13.89 25.64
CA GLY A 426 7.41 12.85 26.14
C GLY A 426 7.46 11.60 25.26
N LEU A 427 6.34 11.20 24.64
CA LEU A 427 6.33 10.10 23.66
C LEU A 427 7.11 10.49 22.39
N LYS A 428 6.87 11.69 21.87
CA LYS A 428 7.57 12.22 20.69
C LYS A 428 9.09 12.27 20.93
N GLU A 429 9.50 12.77 22.08
CA GLU A 429 10.90 12.82 22.48
C GLU A 429 11.51 11.41 22.59
N ALA A 430 10.81 10.47 23.22
CA ALA A 430 11.30 9.11 23.37
C ALA A 430 11.58 8.45 22.01
N TYR A 431 10.69 8.61 21.01
CA TYR A 431 10.91 8.07 19.68
C TYR A 431 11.99 8.85 18.90
N ARG A 432 12.05 10.18 19.03
CA ARG A 432 13.08 11.01 18.39
C ARG A 432 14.48 10.69 18.94
N ASP A 433 14.59 10.58 20.26
CA ASP A 433 15.87 10.44 20.96
C ASP A 433 16.30 8.97 21.13
N SER A 434 15.46 8.02 20.70
CA SER A 434 15.80 6.61 20.67
C SER A 434 16.95 6.36 19.72
N LYS A 435 18.00 5.72 20.26
CA LYS A 435 19.23 5.42 19.53
C LYS A 435 19.23 4.04 18.88
N GLU A 436 18.23 3.22 19.21
CA GLU A 436 18.24 1.81 18.84
C GLU A 436 16.89 1.35 18.31
N VAL A 437 16.92 0.64 17.21
CA VAL A 437 15.77 -0.11 16.69
C VAL A 437 16.14 -1.58 16.57
N VAL A 438 15.16 -2.44 16.78
CA VAL A 438 15.30 -3.89 16.60
C VAL A 438 14.78 -4.24 15.22
N VAL A 439 15.61 -4.88 14.39
CA VAL A 439 15.26 -5.27 13.02
C VAL A 439 15.10 -6.79 12.93
N PHE A 440 14.05 -7.21 12.24
CA PHE A 440 13.71 -8.62 11.98
C PHE A 440 13.80 -8.88 10.48
N CYS A 441 14.60 -9.87 10.12
CA CYS A 441 14.81 -10.31 8.74
C CYS A 441 14.30 -11.72 8.58
N ASN A 442 13.32 -11.94 7.72
CA ASN A 442 12.74 -13.25 7.48
C ASN A 442 12.84 -13.62 6.01
N GLY A 443 13.15 -14.88 5.78
CA GLY A 443 13.21 -15.48 4.46
C GLY A 443 11.91 -16.20 4.07
N ILE A 444 11.99 -16.97 3.01
CA ILE A 444 10.90 -17.80 2.49
C ILE A 444 10.35 -18.69 3.61
N GLY A 445 9.03 -18.83 3.68
CA GLY A 445 8.35 -19.56 4.74
C GLY A 445 8.42 -18.87 6.11
N ASN A 446 8.74 -17.59 6.15
CA ASN A 446 8.95 -16.78 7.38
C ASN A 446 10.06 -17.31 8.29
N ALA A 447 11.00 -18.09 7.75
CA ALA A 447 12.18 -18.51 8.48
C ALA A 447 13.05 -17.30 8.83
N GLN A 448 13.39 -17.14 10.12
CA GLN A 448 14.28 -16.06 10.52
C GLN A 448 15.66 -16.29 9.86
N LEU A 449 16.15 -15.27 9.15
CA LEU A 449 17.50 -15.31 8.61
C LEU A 449 18.53 -15.27 9.75
N PRO A 450 19.74 -15.83 9.58
CA PRO A 450 20.77 -15.87 10.62
C PRO A 450 21.37 -14.48 10.91
N VAL A 451 20.59 -13.44 10.73
CA VAL A 451 20.88 -12.07 11.11
C VAL A 451 20.27 -11.86 12.48
N ILE A 452 21.11 -11.84 13.50
CA ILE A 452 20.69 -11.57 14.87
C ILE A 452 20.09 -10.17 14.91
N THR A 453 19.03 -10.00 15.69
CA THR A 453 18.43 -8.73 16.11
C THR A 453 19.49 -7.64 16.25
N PHE A 454 19.54 -6.70 15.29
CA PHE A 454 20.50 -5.61 15.34
C PHE A 454 19.88 -4.39 16.01
N PHE A 455 20.62 -3.84 16.96
CA PHE A 455 20.40 -2.49 17.44
C PHE A 455 21.09 -1.53 16.48
N ILE A 456 20.34 -0.87 15.63
CA ILE A 456 20.86 0.17 14.77
C ILE A 456 20.75 1.49 15.52
N SER A 457 21.88 2.17 15.70
CA SER A 457 21.86 3.52 16.25
C SER A 457 21.20 4.46 15.24
N LYS A 458 20.06 5.05 15.59
CA LYS A 458 19.39 6.08 14.78
C LYS A 458 20.33 7.26 14.45
N CYS A 459 21.35 7.47 15.26
CA CYS A 459 22.34 8.55 15.08
C CYS A 459 23.20 8.36 13.80
N GLN A 460 23.24 7.16 13.20
CA GLN A 460 23.94 6.94 11.93
C GLN A 460 23.20 7.58 10.74
N TYR A 461 21.90 7.92 10.92
CA TYR A 461 21.02 8.47 9.88
C TYR A 461 20.59 9.94 10.18
N CYS A 462 20.88 10.46 11.37
CA CYS A 462 20.43 11.79 11.80
C CYS A 462 21.32 12.96 11.33
N CYS A 463 22.45 12.73 10.66
CA CYS A 463 23.42 13.79 10.35
C CYS A 463 23.06 14.68 9.14
N PHE A 464 21.88 14.59 8.55
CA PHE A 464 21.54 15.36 7.34
C PHE A 464 20.15 16.00 7.31
N LEU A 465 19.55 16.29 8.45
CA LEU A 465 18.35 17.12 8.47
C LEU A 465 18.61 18.38 9.27
N TYR A 466 19.19 19.39 8.62
CA TYR A 466 18.93 20.82 8.82
C TYR A 466 19.80 21.57 7.80
N VAL A 467 19.23 21.86 6.66
CA VAL A 467 19.56 23.07 5.90
C VAL A 467 18.22 23.74 5.63
N ASP A 468 18.12 24.99 6.08
CA ASP A 468 16.99 25.90 6.03
C ASP A 468 16.27 25.96 4.68
#